data_bea939a72319e570f0d14296851a2039
#
_entry.id   bea939a72319e570f0d14296851a2039
#
_cell.length_a   1.000
_cell.length_b   1.000
_cell.length_c   1.000
_cell.angle_alpha   90.00
_cell.angle_beta   90.00
_cell.angle_gamma   90.00
#
_symmetry.space_group_name_H-M   'P 1'
#
loop_
_entity.id
_entity.type
_entity.pdbx_description
1 polymer ?
#
loop_
_entity_poly.entity_id
_entity_poly.type
_entity_poly.pdbx_seq_one_letter_code
_entity_poly.pdbx_strand_id
1 'polypeptide(L)'
;MTASKKTLMTGGSTIGSDLLQRHFATLVVDHTQWQTLIADDIVWELAYAPAIGHPAKLSGRAEVIHHVTWFLGAVENFRFIDPTVYAFADPQAAVAQIKAEGLIKNTGRVYRQEYVVFLRAAGKKIVYLREYFDPTRAAKSLDVPILDLEPWF
;
A
#
# COMPACT_ATOMS: atom_id res chain seq x y z
N MET A 1 4.74 -16.31 20.75
CA MET A 1 5.92 -15.78 20.08
C MET A 1 5.67 -15.76 18.58
N THR A 2 5.68 -14.59 18.02
CA THR A 2 5.55 -14.44 16.57
C THR A 2 6.93 -14.55 15.94
N ALA A 3 7.10 -15.50 15.04
CA ALA A 3 8.31 -15.58 14.25
C ALA A 3 8.43 -14.30 13.40
N SER A 4 9.60 -13.69 13.42
CA SER A 4 9.90 -12.60 12.48
C SER A 4 9.91 -13.18 11.08
N LYS A 5 9.00 -12.71 10.23
CA LYS A 5 8.93 -13.17 8.85
C LYS A 5 9.80 -12.27 7.98
N LYS A 6 10.70 -12.90 7.26
CA LYS A 6 11.60 -12.17 6.36
C LYS A 6 10.87 -11.82 5.08
N THR A 7 11.17 -10.62 4.55
CA THR A 7 10.80 -10.27 3.19
C THR A 7 11.49 -11.19 2.22
N LEU A 8 10.73 -11.82 1.34
CA LEU A 8 11.28 -12.65 0.29
C LEU A 8 11.63 -11.77 -0.92
N MET A 9 12.89 -11.84 -1.36
CA MET A 9 13.38 -11.11 -2.52
C MET A 9 13.60 -12.02 -3.70
N THR A 10 13.18 -11.56 -4.88
CA THR A 10 13.45 -12.25 -6.15
C THR A 10 14.10 -11.26 -7.11
N GLY A 11 15.24 -11.62 -7.69
CA GLY A 11 15.91 -10.81 -8.68
C GLY A 11 17.02 -9.89 -8.14
N GLY A 12 17.45 -10.06 -6.89
CA GLY A 12 18.50 -9.25 -6.29
C GLY A 12 18.02 -7.88 -5.80
N SER A 13 18.88 -7.16 -5.08
CA SER A 13 18.55 -5.86 -4.48
C SER A 13 18.81 -4.72 -5.45
N THR A 14 17.81 -3.85 -5.62
CA THR A 14 17.90 -2.62 -6.42
C THR A 14 17.39 -1.43 -5.59
N ILE A 15 17.54 -0.22 -6.11
CA ILE A 15 16.97 0.97 -5.46
C ILE A 15 15.46 0.82 -5.29
N GLY A 16 14.76 0.38 -6.33
CA GLY A 16 13.31 0.19 -6.28
C GLY A 16 12.89 -0.87 -5.29
N SER A 17 13.53 -2.04 -5.31
CA SER A 17 13.18 -3.12 -4.39
C SER A 17 13.52 -2.79 -2.94
N ASP A 18 14.62 -2.09 -2.69
CA ASP A 18 14.99 -1.63 -1.35
C ASP A 18 13.96 -0.63 -0.80
N LEU A 19 13.56 0.35 -1.61
CA LEU A 19 12.54 1.32 -1.20
C LEU A 19 11.20 0.65 -0.93
N LEU A 20 10.81 -0.34 -1.73
CA LEU A 20 9.56 -1.04 -1.54
C LEU A 20 9.55 -1.87 -0.26
N GLN A 21 10.66 -2.53 0.06
CA GLN A 21 10.82 -3.21 1.34
C GLN A 21 10.71 -2.24 2.52
N ARG A 22 11.39 -1.11 2.43
CA ARG A 22 11.38 -0.08 3.47
C ARG A 22 10.01 0.57 3.60
N HIS A 23 9.27 0.72 2.50
CA HIS A 23 7.91 1.19 2.51
C HIS A 23 7.03 0.34 3.44
N PHE A 24 7.04 -0.98 3.25
CA PHE A 24 6.25 -1.87 4.11
C PHE A 24 6.79 -1.96 5.54
N ALA A 25 8.10 -1.89 5.71
CA ALA A 25 8.71 -1.99 7.03
C ALA A 25 8.43 -0.78 7.92
N THR A 26 8.18 0.40 7.34
CA THR A 26 8.09 1.64 8.10
C THR A 26 6.72 2.29 8.12
N LEU A 27 5.88 2.07 7.12
CA LEU A 27 4.60 2.77 6.98
C LEU A 27 3.75 2.71 8.25
N VAL A 28 3.64 1.55 8.86
CA VAL A 28 2.83 1.34 10.09
C VAL A 28 3.66 1.55 11.34
N VAL A 29 4.85 0.95 11.38
CA VAL A 29 5.66 0.83 12.60
C VAL A 29 6.41 2.11 12.91
N ASP A 30 6.85 2.84 11.88
CA ASP A 30 7.61 4.08 12.03
C ASP A 30 7.19 5.08 10.95
N HIS A 31 6.02 5.65 11.17
CA HIS A 31 5.38 6.55 10.20
C HIS A 31 6.23 7.77 9.86
N THR A 32 6.99 8.29 10.83
CA THR A 32 7.91 9.41 10.61
C THR A 32 9.03 9.03 9.65
N GLN A 33 9.62 7.84 9.84
CA GLN A 33 10.64 7.33 8.94
C GLN A 33 10.08 7.07 7.54
N TRP A 34 8.87 6.52 7.46
CA TRP A 34 8.20 6.29 6.19
C TRP A 34 8.06 7.58 5.37
N GLN A 35 7.74 8.69 6.02
CA GLN A 35 7.59 9.98 5.34
C GLN A 35 8.88 10.45 4.67
N THR A 36 10.05 10.01 5.15
CA THR A 36 11.33 10.36 4.52
C THR A 36 11.58 9.62 3.21
N LEU A 37 10.82 8.56 2.94
CA LEU A 37 10.99 7.75 1.73
C LEU A 37 10.26 8.33 0.52
N ILE A 38 9.23 9.14 0.73
CA ILE A 38 8.35 9.62 -0.34
C ILE A 38 8.78 10.99 -0.86
N ALA A 39 8.70 11.18 -2.17
CA ALA A 39 9.00 12.45 -2.82
C ALA A 39 7.85 13.45 -2.63
N ASP A 40 8.15 14.73 -2.79
CA ASP A 40 7.13 15.79 -2.67
C ASP A 40 6.03 15.66 -3.74
N ASP A 41 6.39 15.20 -4.92
CA ASP A 41 5.49 15.04 -6.07
C ASP A 41 4.99 13.60 -6.26
N ILE A 42 5.04 12.78 -5.21
CA ILE A 42 4.56 11.40 -5.25
C ILE A 42 3.13 11.32 -5.79
N VAL A 43 2.89 10.30 -6.61
CA VAL A 43 1.55 9.89 -7.04
C VAL A 43 1.30 8.48 -6.54
N TRP A 44 0.18 8.26 -5.85
CA TRP A 44 -0.24 6.94 -5.41
C TRP A 44 -1.61 6.63 -6.02
N GLU A 45 -1.62 5.65 -6.91
CA GLU A 45 -2.84 5.19 -7.54
C GLU A 45 -3.42 4.01 -6.75
N LEU A 46 -4.73 4.06 -6.51
CA LEU A 46 -5.50 3.03 -5.83
C LEU A 46 -6.49 2.48 -6.85
N ALA A 47 -6.05 1.50 -7.64
CA ALA A 47 -6.74 1.10 -8.88
C ALA A 47 -8.22 0.74 -8.68
N TYR A 48 -8.54 0.05 -7.59
CA TYR A 48 -9.90 -0.43 -7.33
C TYR A 48 -10.66 0.36 -6.25
N ALA A 49 -10.08 1.44 -5.74
CA ALA A 49 -10.71 2.25 -4.70
C ALA A 49 -12.05 2.89 -5.11
N PRO A 50 -12.25 3.28 -6.38
CA PRO A 50 -13.58 3.81 -6.78
C PRO A 50 -14.72 2.83 -6.56
N ALA A 51 -14.46 1.52 -6.63
CA ALA A 51 -15.50 0.51 -6.39
C ALA A 51 -16.09 0.58 -4.97
N ILE A 52 -15.39 1.16 -4.03
CA ILE A 52 -15.85 1.35 -2.64
C ILE A 52 -15.98 2.83 -2.26
N GLY A 53 -16.07 3.71 -3.26
CA GLY A 53 -16.35 5.13 -3.03
C GLY A 53 -15.17 6.01 -2.66
N HIS A 54 -13.94 5.53 -2.89
CA HIS A 54 -12.72 6.31 -2.61
C HIS A 54 -12.02 6.75 -3.90
N PRO A 55 -11.21 7.81 -3.84
CA PRO A 55 -10.46 8.27 -5.02
C PRO A 55 -9.51 7.20 -5.56
N ALA A 56 -9.37 7.16 -6.89
CA ALA A 56 -8.42 6.28 -7.57
C ALA A 56 -6.98 6.78 -7.49
N LYS A 57 -6.76 8.03 -7.11
CA LYS A 57 -5.45 8.66 -7.20
C LYS A 57 -5.26 9.69 -6.09
N LEU A 58 -4.09 9.63 -5.47
CA LEU A 58 -3.62 10.60 -4.49
C LEU A 58 -2.40 11.31 -5.10
N SER A 59 -2.39 12.64 -5.11
CA SER A 59 -1.35 13.43 -5.74
C SER A 59 -0.66 14.34 -4.74
N GLY A 60 0.64 14.15 -4.59
CA GLY A 60 1.48 14.96 -3.72
C GLY A 60 1.62 14.40 -2.30
N ARG A 61 2.69 14.78 -1.67
CA ARG A 61 3.09 14.31 -0.35
C ARG A 61 2.02 14.54 0.71
N ALA A 62 1.44 15.74 0.76
CA ALA A 62 0.46 16.09 1.79
C ALA A 62 -0.80 15.23 1.68
N GLU A 63 -1.29 15.02 0.47
CA GLU A 63 -2.49 14.21 0.22
C GLU A 63 -2.26 12.74 0.57
N VAL A 64 -1.08 12.21 0.20
CA VAL A 64 -0.68 10.84 0.51
C VAL A 64 -0.56 10.62 2.01
N ILE A 65 0.12 11.51 2.73
CA ILE A 65 0.27 11.42 4.19
C ILE A 65 -1.09 11.52 4.88
N HIS A 66 -1.96 12.41 4.42
CA HIS A 66 -3.31 12.55 4.96
C HIS A 66 -4.10 11.24 4.83
N HIS A 67 -4.06 10.63 3.66
CA HIS A 67 -4.75 9.36 3.41
C HIS A 67 -4.24 8.23 4.31
N VAL A 68 -2.92 8.06 4.40
CA VAL A 68 -2.32 7.01 5.23
C VAL A 68 -2.63 7.24 6.70
N THR A 69 -2.56 8.48 7.16
CA THR A 69 -2.90 8.83 8.55
C THR A 69 -4.35 8.49 8.87
N TRP A 70 -5.26 8.83 7.96
CA TRP A 70 -6.67 8.47 8.10
C TRP A 70 -6.87 6.96 8.17
N PHE A 71 -6.23 6.22 7.26
CA PHE A 71 -6.37 4.76 7.19
C PHE A 71 -5.86 4.09 8.48
N LEU A 72 -4.67 4.48 8.94
CA LEU A 72 -4.09 3.93 10.18
C LEU A 72 -4.93 4.29 11.41
N GLY A 73 -5.63 5.42 11.39
CA GLY A 73 -6.57 5.79 12.43
C GLY A 73 -7.88 4.99 12.39
N ALA A 74 -8.30 4.53 11.22
CA ALA A 74 -9.54 3.79 11.02
C ALA A 74 -9.39 2.28 11.23
N VAL A 75 -8.19 1.75 11.08
CA VAL A 75 -7.91 0.31 11.17
C VAL A 75 -6.99 0.05 12.35
N GLU A 76 -7.52 -0.60 13.37
CA GLU A 76 -6.77 -0.95 14.57
C GLU A 76 -5.85 -2.12 14.30
N ASN A 77 -4.63 -2.02 14.81
CA ASN A 77 -3.62 -3.08 14.73
C ASN A 77 -3.36 -3.55 13.29
N PHE A 78 -3.34 -2.60 12.35
CA PHE A 78 -3.02 -2.91 10.96
C PHE A 78 -1.57 -3.34 10.85
N ARG A 79 -1.33 -4.43 10.10
CA ARG A 79 0.01 -4.94 9.89
C ARG A 79 0.13 -5.62 8.55
N PHE A 80 1.28 -5.46 7.93
CA PHE A 80 1.65 -6.20 6.73
C PHE A 80 2.21 -7.57 7.08
N ILE A 81 1.95 -8.54 6.22
CA ILE A 81 2.29 -9.95 6.45
C ILE A 81 2.88 -10.53 5.16
N ASP A 82 4.02 -11.20 5.28
CA ASP A 82 4.63 -12.03 4.23
C ASP A 82 4.89 -11.29 2.90
N PRO A 83 5.63 -10.20 2.88
CA PRO A 83 5.92 -9.53 1.62
C PRO A 83 6.85 -10.37 0.73
N THR A 84 6.52 -10.44 -0.57
CA THR A 84 7.40 -10.94 -1.61
C THR A 84 7.69 -9.80 -2.57
N VAL A 85 8.95 -9.40 -2.68
CA VAL A 85 9.37 -8.28 -3.51
C VAL A 85 10.14 -8.78 -4.72
N TYR A 86 9.74 -8.29 -5.90
CA TYR A 86 10.36 -8.64 -7.17
C TYR A 86 11.04 -7.39 -7.73
N ALA A 87 12.33 -7.51 -8.02
CA ALA A 87 13.09 -6.47 -8.71
C ALA A 87 12.85 -6.57 -10.22
N PHE A 88 12.82 -5.43 -10.88
CA PHE A 88 12.74 -5.37 -12.34
C PHE A 88 14.13 -5.17 -12.96
N ALA A 89 14.21 -5.33 -14.28
CA ALA A 89 15.40 -4.97 -15.04
C ALA A 89 15.72 -3.48 -14.86
N ASP A 90 14.70 -2.62 -14.83
CA ASP A 90 14.85 -1.21 -14.42
C ASP A 90 15.09 -1.15 -12.91
N PRO A 91 16.28 -0.72 -12.44
CA PRO A 91 16.58 -0.70 -11.00
C PRO A 91 15.74 0.30 -10.21
N GLN A 92 15.07 1.23 -10.88
CA GLN A 92 14.21 2.23 -10.22
C GLN A 92 12.80 1.70 -9.96
N ALA A 93 12.45 0.52 -10.42
CA ALA A 93 11.12 -0.04 -10.31
C ALA A 93 11.12 -1.39 -9.58
N ALA A 94 10.03 -1.70 -8.92
CA ALA A 94 9.81 -2.99 -8.26
C ALA A 94 8.32 -3.25 -8.10
N VAL A 95 7.97 -4.50 -7.81
CA VAL A 95 6.61 -4.90 -7.48
C VAL A 95 6.63 -5.84 -6.29
N ALA A 96 5.60 -5.80 -5.48
CA ALA A 96 5.45 -6.70 -4.35
C ALA A 96 4.05 -7.29 -4.28
N GLN A 97 3.99 -8.51 -3.75
CA GLN A 97 2.76 -9.12 -3.24
C GLN A 97 2.85 -9.14 -1.72
N ILE A 98 1.78 -8.73 -1.04
CA ILE A 98 1.79 -8.65 0.41
C ILE A 98 0.37 -8.82 0.95
N LYS A 99 0.28 -9.46 2.11
CA LYS A 99 -0.98 -9.55 2.86
C LYS A 99 -1.00 -8.53 3.98
N ALA A 100 -2.20 -8.22 4.45
CA ALA A 100 -2.37 -7.37 5.61
C ALA A 100 -3.58 -7.80 6.41
N GLU A 101 -3.58 -7.43 7.69
CA GLU A 101 -4.68 -7.71 8.60
C GLU A 101 -4.83 -6.57 9.59
N GLY A 102 -6.06 -6.32 10.02
CA GLY A 102 -6.38 -5.34 11.03
C GLY A 102 -7.85 -5.41 11.41
N LEU A 103 -8.29 -4.51 12.27
CA LEU A 103 -9.68 -4.43 12.71
C LEU A 103 -10.26 -3.07 12.32
N ILE A 104 -11.36 -3.07 11.58
CA ILE A 104 -12.07 -1.84 11.25
C ILE A 104 -12.80 -1.34 12.50
N LYS A 105 -12.40 -0.19 13.00
CA LYS A 105 -12.97 0.35 14.25
C LYS A 105 -14.47 0.58 14.18
N ASN A 106 -14.96 1.13 13.06
CA ASN A 106 -16.38 1.47 12.92
C ASN A 106 -17.30 0.26 12.85
N THR A 107 -16.84 -0.87 12.32
CA THR A 107 -17.68 -2.06 12.13
C THR A 107 -17.37 -3.18 13.10
N GLY A 108 -16.17 -3.16 13.70
CA GLY A 108 -15.66 -4.26 14.51
C GLY A 108 -15.31 -5.51 13.70
N ARG A 109 -15.21 -5.38 12.37
CA ARG A 109 -14.93 -6.50 11.47
C ARG A 109 -13.43 -6.61 11.21
N VAL A 110 -12.96 -7.83 11.04
CA VAL A 110 -11.58 -8.10 10.66
C VAL A 110 -11.39 -7.75 9.18
N TYR A 111 -10.36 -6.96 8.91
CA TYR A 111 -9.93 -6.60 7.58
C TYR A 111 -8.73 -7.48 7.21
N ARG A 112 -8.94 -8.40 6.28
CA ARG A 112 -7.88 -9.21 5.68
C ARG A 112 -7.78 -8.85 4.22
N GLN A 113 -6.56 -8.53 3.78
CA GLN A 113 -6.35 -8.03 2.43
C GLN A 113 -5.13 -8.65 1.79
N GLU A 114 -5.13 -8.65 0.47
CA GLU A 114 -3.97 -8.94 -0.35
C GLU A 114 -3.74 -7.76 -1.27
N TYR A 115 -2.48 -7.33 -1.37
CA TYR A 115 -2.09 -6.22 -2.23
C TYR A 115 -1.07 -6.67 -3.25
N VAL A 116 -1.14 -6.05 -4.43
CA VAL A 116 -0.03 -5.96 -5.38
C VAL A 116 0.34 -4.49 -5.48
N VAL A 117 1.59 -4.16 -5.23
CA VAL A 117 2.05 -2.76 -5.20
C VAL A 117 3.23 -2.61 -6.15
N PHE A 118 3.05 -1.79 -7.18
CA PHE A 118 4.13 -1.35 -8.05
C PHE A 118 4.72 -0.07 -7.51
N LEU A 119 6.05 0.05 -7.58
CA LEU A 119 6.79 1.22 -7.13
C LEU A 119 7.73 1.70 -8.22
N ARG A 120 7.85 3.02 -8.34
CA ARG A 120 8.92 3.66 -9.10
C ARG A 120 9.62 4.68 -8.23
N ALA A 121 10.94 4.68 -8.33
CA ALA A 121 11.80 5.60 -7.60
C ALA A 121 12.44 6.62 -8.53
N ALA A 122 12.79 7.77 -8.00
CA ALA A 122 13.68 8.76 -8.62
C ALA A 122 14.41 9.51 -7.50
N GLY A 123 15.72 9.74 -7.67
CA GLY A 123 16.51 10.44 -6.65
C GLY A 123 16.45 9.78 -5.28
N LYS A 124 16.39 8.44 -5.24
CA LYS A 124 16.29 7.62 -4.01
C LYS A 124 15.02 7.90 -3.19
N LYS A 125 13.98 8.40 -3.82
CA LYS A 125 12.66 8.63 -3.23
C LYS A 125 11.60 7.89 -4.02
N ILE A 126 10.50 7.55 -3.35
CA ILE A 126 9.34 6.97 -4.01
C ILE A 126 8.57 8.08 -4.70
N VAL A 127 8.48 8.02 -6.04
CA VAL A 127 7.73 9.00 -6.85
C VAL A 127 6.39 8.46 -7.31
N TYR A 128 6.23 7.13 -7.31
CA TYR A 128 5.01 6.51 -7.82
C TYR A 128 4.74 5.19 -7.10
N LEU A 129 3.50 5.02 -6.68
CA LEU A 129 2.95 3.75 -6.18
C LEU A 129 1.66 3.47 -6.93
N ARG A 130 1.47 2.21 -7.32
CA ARG A 130 0.18 1.74 -7.84
C ARG A 130 -0.21 0.49 -7.07
N GLU A 131 -1.33 0.58 -6.38
CA GLU A 131 -1.80 -0.47 -5.48
C GLU A 131 -3.07 -1.10 -6.01
N TYR A 132 -3.07 -2.43 -6.02
CA TYR A 132 -4.25 -3.24 -6.29
C TYR A 132 -4.61 -3.97 -5.00
N PHE A 133 -5.84 -3.81 -4.55
CA PHE A 133 -6.38 -4.55 -3.42
C PHE A 133 -7.70 -5.19 -3.82
N ASP A 134 -8.16 -6.18 -3.05
CA ASP A 134 -9.45 -6.83 -3.29
C ASP A 134 -10.59 -5.93 -2.77
N PRO A 135 -11.37 -5.31 -3.67
CA PRO A 135 -12.45 -4.41 -3.25
C PRO A 135 -13.58 -5.15 -2.54
N THR A 136 -13.76 -6.44 -2.82
CA THR A 136 -14.78 -7.26 -2.15
C THR A 136 -14.48 -7.43 -0.68
N ARG A 137 -13.21 -7.72 -0.34
CA ARG A 137 -12.77 -7.82 1.07
C ARG A 137 -12.90 -6.48 1.78
N ALA A 138 -12.52 -5.40 1.12
CA ALA A 138 -12.64 -4.06 1.67
C ALA A 138 -14.12 -3.69 1.92
N ALA A 139 -14.99 -3.91 0.94
CA ALA A 139 -16.41 -3.60 1.05
C ALA A 139 -17.07 -4.37 2.22
N LYS A 140 -16.77 -5.66 2.36
CA LYS A 140 -17.33 -6.49 3.43
C LYS A 140 -16.87 -6.03 4.82
N SER A 141 -15.60 -5.71 4.98
CA SER A 141 -15.08 -5.28 6.28
C SER A 141 -15.54 -3.87 6.66
N LEU A 142 -15.68 -2.99 5.69
CA LEU A 142 -16.17 -1.62 5.88
C LEU A 142 -17.69 -1.52 5.97
N ASP A 143 -18.40 -2.57 5.59
CA ASP A 143 -19.86 -2.60 5.47
C ASP A 143 -20.39 -1.52 4.51
N VAL A 144 -19.80 -1.47 3.34
CA VAL A 144 -20.18 -0.56 2.26
C VAL A 144 -20.54 -1.33 0.99
N PRO A 145 -21.41 -0.79 0.13
CA PRO A 145 -21.72 -1.45 -1.13
C PRO A 145 -20.55 -1.34 -2.11
N ILE A 146 -20.52 -2.29 -3.05
CA ILE A 146 -19.67 -2.16 -4.23
C ILE A 146 -20.44 -1.35 -5.26
N LEU A 147 -19.83 -0.25 -5.72
CA LEU A 147 -20.47 0.69 -6.63
C LEU A 147 -20.35 0.22 -8.08
N ASP A 148 -21.37 0.53 -8.87
CA ASP A 148 -21.29 0.41 -10.32
C ASP A 148 -20.40 1.52 -10.86
N LEU A 149 -19.43 1.15 -11.67
CA LEU A 149 -18.51 2.10 -12.27
C LEU A 149 -18.89 2.37 -13.72
N GLU A 150 -18.64 3.61 -14.16
CA GLU A 150 -18.80 3.96 -15.56
C GLU A 150 -17.88 3.09 -16.44
N PRO A 151 -18.32 2.75 -17.65
CA PRO A 151 -17.45 2.04 -18.60
C PRO A 151 -16.17 2.83 -18.89
N TRP A 152 -15.11 2.11 -19.16
CA TRP A 152 -13.81 2.72 -19.45
C TRP A 152 -13.75 3.40 -20.82
N PHE A 153 -14.75 3.19 -21.65
CA PHE A 153 -14.80 3.65 -23.06
C PHE A 153 -16.22 4.09 -23.43
#